data_ebb563ea3ab2b0c04d4f33c3db4d81b2
#
_entry.id   ebb563ea3ab2b0c04d4f33c3db4d81b2
#
_cell.length_a   1.000
_cell.length_b   1.000
_cell.length_c   1.000
_cell.angle_alpha   90.00
_cell.angle_beta   90.00
_cell.angle_gamma   90.00
#
_symmetry.space_group_name_H-M   'P 1'
#
loop_
_entity.id
_entity.type
_entity.pdbx_description
1 polymer ?
#
loop_
_entity_poly.entity_id
_entity_poly.type
_entity_poly.pdbx_seq_one_letter_code
_entity_poly.pdbx_strand_id
1 'polypeptide(L)'
;PYLNTPQLMISSASTFQLISGGLSWILISYTFIKLFEKIQNKNSKKINFGSWLEIPLFLLITAALIIPLRGGFQTIPVNQSNVYFSNKMFANHASVNFIWNFFNTLTHKSDGTNLYKYFDDDTAINIINKTKNQLLTANTDSILNTSRPNVILILWESLPAKIVGALGGEPDVTPNLNKFSKEGILSTNFYANGDRTYKGIPAVLSGYYPPPVRRIMRMPNKTRSLPMLPKKMIDLGYKTSFYYGGDLNFGNMNTYLRNAGITDFVDGNEFDKKDWNSKWGAYDHVFMKRFAKDLSTKQAT
;
A
#
# COMPACT_ATOMS: atom_id res chain seq x y z
N PRO A 1 17.29 -1.77 -5.61
CA PRO A 1 18.11 -2.97 -5.36
C PRO A 1 19.34 -3.02 -6.27
N TYR A 2 19.19 -2.76 -7.59
CA TYR A 2 20.29 -2.91 -8.57
C TYR A 2 21.37 -1.82 -8.54
N LEU A 3 21.13 -0.68 -7.91
CA LEU A 3 22.14 0.39 -7.80
C LEU A 3 23.32 0.02 -6.89
N ASN A 4 23.10 -0.90 -5.95
CA ASN A 4 24.16 -1.42 -5.08
C ASN A 4 24.88 -2.63 -5.68
N THR A 5 24.34 -3.20 -6.76
CA THR A 5 24.88 -4.36 -7.46
C THR A 5 24.74 -4.18 -8.98
N PRO A 6 25.46 -3.21 -9.58
CA PRO A 6 25.36 -2.92 -11.01
C PRO A 6 25.74 -4.11 -11.89
N GLN A 7 26.58 -5.01 -11.39
CA GLN A 7 26.96 -6.24 -12.09
C GLN A 7 25.77 -7.16 -12.36
N LEU A 8 24.81 -7.27 -11.39
CA LEU A 8 23.60 -8.06 -11.59
C LEU A 8 22.65 -7.46 -12.64
N MET A 9 22.65 -6.14 -12.78
CA MET A 9 21.88 -5.46 -13.83
C MET A 9 22.47 -5.73 -15.21
N ILE A 10 23.81 -5.66 -15.34
CA ILE A 10 24.52 -5.93 -16.58
C ILE A 10 24.37 -7.39 -16.98
N SER A 11 24.50 -8.32 -16.04
CA SER A 11 24.38 -9.77 -16.31
C SER A 11 22.97 -10.23 -16.66
N SER A 12 21.94 -9.45 -16.30
CA SER A 12 20.55 -9.76 -16.63
C SER A 12 20.10 -9.29 -18.02
N ALA A 13 20.91 -8.45 -18.68
CA ALA A 13 20.65 -7.94 -20.02
C ALA A 13 21.45 -8.72 -21.07
N SER A 14 20.83 -9.03 -22.22
CA SER A 14 21.58 -9.63 -23.33
C SER A 14 22.59 -8.63 -23.89
N THR A 15 23.70 -9.14 -24.46
CA THR A 15 24.72 -8.33 -25.11
C THR A 15 24.14 -7.37 -26.15
N PHE A 16 23.14 -7.84 -26.90
CA PHE A 16 22.40 -7.02 -27.86
C PHE A 16 21.65 -5.85 -27.20
N GLN A 17 20.99 -6.10 -26.09
CA GLN A 17 20.29 -5.04 -25.33
C GLN A 17 21.22 -4.01 -24.75
N LEU A 18 22.40 -4.42 -24.28
CA LEU A 18 23.42 -3.51 -23.75
C LEU A 18 23.99 -2.61 -24.87
N ILE A 19 24.34 -3.20 -26.01
CA ILE A 19 24.88 -2.46 -27.13
C ILE A 19 23.85 -1.52 -27.75
N SER A 20 22.64 -2.02 -28.04
CA SER A 20 21.58 -1.21 -28.64
C SER A 20 21.09 -0.10 -27.68
N GLY A 21 21.01 -0.37 -26.39
CA GLY A 21 20.71 0.62 -25.36
C GLY A 21 21.78 1.70 -25.26
N GLY A 22 23.05 1.31 -25.28
CA GLY A 22 24.18 2.25 -25.27
C GLY A 22 24.22 3.15 -26.51
N LEU A 23 24.06 2.56 -27.70
CA LEU A 23 23.98 3.30 -28.96
C LEU A 23 22.79 4.27 -29.01
N SER A 24 21.62 3.80 -28.55
CA SER A 24 20.42 4.65 -28.47
C SER A 24 20.62 5.83 -27.52
N TRP A 25 21.25 5.60 -26.38
CA TRP A 25 21.55 6.67 -25.42
C TRP A 25 22.53 7.71 -26.01
N ILE A 26 23.58 7.27 -26.68
CA ILE A 26 24.55 8.16 -27.37
C ILE A 26 23.81 8.99 -28.44
N LEU A 27 23.00 8.36 -29.28
CA LEU A 27 22.25 9.01 -30.35
C LEU A 27 21.27 10.06 -29.79
N ILE A 28 20.52 9.73 -28.74
CA ILE A 28 19.62 10.66 -28.09
C ILE A 28 20.36 11.83 -27.48
N SER A 29 21.48 11.58 -26.80
CA SER A 29 22.32 12.63 -26.21
C SER A 29 22.89 13.56 -27.27
N TYR A 30 23.42 13.01 -28.38
CA TYR A 30 23.92 13.79 -29.49
C TYR A 30 22.84 14.66 -30.14
N THR A 31 21.66 14.07 -30.36
CA THR A 31 20.50 14.80 -30.91
C THR A 31 20.08 15.96 -29.99
N PHE A 32 20.08 15.71 -28.70
CA PHE A 32 19.72 16.73 -27.70
C PHE A 32 20.73 17.88 -27.68
N ILE A 33 22.04 17.56 -27.73
CA ILE A 33 23.10 18.57 -27.80
C ILE A 33 22.94 19.42 -29.06
N LYS A 34 22.70 18.78 -30.22
CA LYS A 34 22.54 19.51 -31.49
C LYS A 34 21.27 20.38 -31.52
N LEU A 35 20.17 19.91 -30.95
CA LEU A 35 18.97 20.73 -30.79
C LEU A 35 19.22 21.93 -29.87
N PHE A 36 19.91 21.71 -28.76
CA PHE A 36 20.27 22.77 -27.82
C PHE A 36 21.17 23.82 -28.47
N GLU A 37 22.26 23.42 -29.19
CA GLU A 37 23.13 24.31 -29.95
C GLU A 37 22.31 25.12 -30.99
N LYS A 38 21.39 24.48 -31.70
CA LYS A 38 20.55 25.14 -32.72
C LYS A 38 19.64 26.19 -32.09
N ILE A 39 19.02 25.89 -30.93
CA ILE A 39 18.17 26.83 -30.20
C ILE A 39 19.00 28.00 -29.66
N GLN A 40 20.16 27.70 -29.07
CA GLN A 40 21.05 28.71 -28.52
C GLN A 40 21.58 29.66 -29.61
N ASN A 41 22.04 29.11 -30.76
CA ASN A 41 22.53 29.91 -31.86
C ASN A 41 21.44 30.78 -32.53
N LYS A 42 20.20 30.30 -32.54
CA LYS A 42 19.07 31.07 -33.07
C LYS A 42 18.63 32.22 -32.13
N ASN A 43 18.88 32.06 -30.82
CA ASN A 43 18.46 33.00 -29.79
C ASN A 43 19.64 33.81 -29.20
N SER A 44 20.77 33.91 -29.89
CA SER A 44 21.98 34.59 -29.41
C SER A 44 21.85 36.13 -29.30
N LYS A 45 20.65 36.68 -29.29
CA LYS A 45 20.41 38.00 -28.71
C LYS A 45 20.77 37.90 -27.23
N LYS A 46 21.78 38.68 -26.82
CA LYS A 46 22.24 38.82 -25.43
C LYS A 46 21.06 38.75 -24.49
N ILE A 47 20.91 37.66 -23.76
CA ILE A 47 20.02 37.59 -22.62
C ILE A 47 20.60 38.57 -21.61
N ASN A 48 20.07 39.78 -21.59
CA ASN A 48 20.38 40.73 -20.53
C ASN A 48 19.70 40.18 -19.26
N PHE A 49 20.43 39.39 -18.48
CA PHE A 49 20.06 39.10 -17.10
C PHE A 49 20.10 40.42 -16.35
N GLY A 50 18.99 41.10 -16.21
CA GLY A 50 19.00 42.44 -15.66
C GLY A 50 17.75 42.89 -14.88
N SER A 51 16.72 42.11 -14.86
CA SER A 51 15.55 42.47 -14.05
C SER A 51 15.48 41.62 -12.76
N TRP A 52 15.57 42.28 -11.62
CA TRP A 52 15.37 41.64 -10.33
C TRP A 52 14.02 40.88 -10.23
N LEU A 53 13.06 41.18 -11.11
CA LEU A 53 11.76 40.48 -11.24
C LEU A 53 11.90 39.08 -11.85
N GLU A 54 13.00 38.77 -12.54
CA GLU A 54 13.23 37.44 -13.14
C GLU A 54 13.46 36.37 -12.06
N ILE A 55 14.09 36.76 -10.95
CA ILE A 55 14.36 35.85 -9.82
C ILE A 55 13.06 35.33 -9.21
N PRO A 56 12.12 36.18 -8.76
CA PRO A 56 10.86 35.72 -8.19
C PRO A 56 10.00 34.98 -9.23
N LEU A 57 10.02 35.36 -10.51
CA LEU A 57 9.31 34.65 -11.56
C LEU A 57 9.88 33.23 -11.77
N PHE A 58 11.21 33.10 -11.80
CA PHE A 58 11.87 31.79 -11.92
C PHE A 58 11.56 30.91 -10.70
N LEU A 59 11.61 31.45 -9.50
CA LEU A 59 11.23 30.74 -8.27
C LEU A 59 9.77 30.29 -8.30
N LEU A 60 8.87 31.14 -8.79
CA LEU A 60 7.45 30.82 -8.90
C LEU A 60 7.22 29.68 -9.93
N ILE A 61 7.85 29.73 -11.09
CA ILE A 61 7.79 28.67 -12.10
C ILE A 61 8.37 27.37 -11.53
N THR A 62 9.51 27.43 -10.84
CA THR A 62 10.13 26.27 -10.21
C THR A 62 9.23 25.67 -9.13
N ALA A 63 8.63 26.51 -8.30
CA ALA A 63 7.66 26.06 -7.29
C ALA A 63 6.41 25.45 -7.92
N ALA A 64 5.92 26.01 -9.03
CA ALA A 64 4.77 25.48 -9.77
C ALA A 64 5.04 24.08 -10.34
N LEU A 65 6.30 23.72 -10.66
CA LEU A 65 6.67 22.37 -11.11
C LEU A 65 6.51 21.30 -10.03
N ILE A 66 6.45 21.68 -8.76
CA ILE A 66 6.18 20.74 -7.66
C ILE A 66 4.78 20.12 -7.80
N ILE A 67 3.82 20.87 -8.34
CA ILE A 67 2.43 20.41 -8.50
C ILE A 67 2.35 19.18 -9.41
N PRO A 68 2.83 19.20 -10.67
CA PRO A 68 2.81 18.02 -11.53
C PRO A 68 3.69 16.88 -11.01
N LEU A 69 4.83 17.18 -10.36
CA LEU A 69 5.68 16.15 -9.74
C LEU A 69 4.95 15.42 -8.60
N ARG A 70 4.13 16.13 -7.85
CA ARG A 70 3.28 15.55 -6.80
C ARG A 70 2.07 14.80 -7.38
N GLY A 71 1.73 15.02 -8.64
CA GLY A 71 0.58 14.44 -9.34
C GLY A 71 -0.70 15.29 -9.27
N GLY A 72 -0.60 16.56 -8.81
CA GLY A 72 -1.71 17.50 -8.71
C GLY A 72 -1.98 18.00 -7.28
N PHE A 73 -3.19 18.48 -7.05
CA PHE A 73 -3.62 19.06 -5.77
C PHE A 73 -4.28 18.06 -4.81
N GLN A 74 -4.38 16.78 -5.19
CA GLN A 74 -4.99 15.75 -4.35
C GLN A 74 -4.29 15.62 -2.99
N THR A 75 -5.04 15.13 -1.99
CA THR A 75 -4.55 14.99 -0.60
C THR A 75 -3.36 14.04 -0.50
N ILE A 76 -3.40 12.93 -1.26
CA ILE A 76 -2.38 11.90 -1.27
C ILE A 76 -1.47 12.11 -2.48
N PRO A 77 -0.15 12.30 -2.31
CA PRO A 77 0.79 12.36 -3.43
C PRO A 77 0.74 11.08 -4.27
N VAL A 78 1.01 11.21 -5.57
CA VAL A 78 1.11 10.05 -6.47
C VAL A 78 2.05 9.00 -5.91
N ASN A 79 1.59 7.78 -5.91
CA ASN A 79 2.35 6.60 -5.53
C ASN A 79 2.05 5.43 -6.47
N GLN A 80 2.71 4.29 -6.28
CA GLN A 80 2.54 3.14 -7.17
C GLN A 80 1.10 2.61 -7.20
N SER A 81 0.32 2.77 -6.12
CA SER A 81 -1.07 2.30 -6.07
C SER A 81 -1.98 2.99 -7.09
N ASN A 82 -1.68 4.23 -7.49
CA ASN A 82 -2.49 4.96 -8.45
C ASN A 82 -2.55 4.30 -9.83
N VAL A 83 -1.56 3.47 -10.17
CA VAL A 83 -1.48 2.80 -11.48
C VAL A 83 -1.75 1.29 -11.40
N TYR A 84 -1.99 0.76 -10.20
CA TYR A 84 -2.34 -0.65 -10.01
C TYR A 84 -3.83 -0.86 -10.26
N PHE A 85 -4.18 -1.54 -11.34
CA PHE A 85 -5.56 -1.74 -11.79
C PHE A 85 -5.92 -3.21 -12.06
N SER A 86 -4.93 -4.09 -12.13
CA SER A 86 -5.10 -5.47 -12.57
C SER A 86 -4.56 -6.48 -11.55
N ASN A 87 -5.06 -7.71 -11.59
CA ASN A 87 -4.49 -8.84 -10.86
C ASN A 87 -3.21 -9.36 -11.53
N LYS A 88 -2.98 -8.98 -12.80
CA LYS A 88 -1.78 -9.36 -13.54
C LYS A 88 -0.67 -8.36 -13.20
N MET A 89 0.32 -8.79 -12.45
CA MET A 89 1.41 -7.93 -12.00
C MET A 89 2.19 -7.30 -13.15
N PHE A 90 2.37 -8.02 -14.26
CA PHE A 90 3.03 -7.48 -15.44
C PHE A 90 2.32 -6.21 -15.96
N ALA A 91 0.98 -6.23 -16.05
CA ALA A 91 0.20 -5.07 -16.48
C ALA A 91 0.38 -3.87 -15.53
N ASN A 92 0.37 -4.12 -14.23
CA ASN A 92 0.59 -3.08 -13.23
C ASN A 92 2.02 -2.49 -13.30
N HIS A 93 3.04 -3.32 -13.49
CA HIS A 93 4.42 -2.85 -13.64
C HIS A 93 4.63 -2.07 -14.94
N ALA A 94 4.00 -2.51 -16.03
CA ALA A 94 4.08 -1.83 -17.32
C ALA A 94 3.42 -0.43 -17.29
N SER A 95 2.45 -0.21 -16.41
CA SER A 95 1.78 1.08 -16.25
C SER A 95 2.54 2.08 -15.36
N VAL A 96 3.55 1.62 -14.61
CA VAL A 96 4.39 2.52 -13.80
C VAL A 96 5.33 3.32 -14.70
N ASN A 97 5.25 4.66 -14.64
CA ASN A 97 6.19 5.52 -15.35
C ASN A 97 7.62 5.23 -14.91
N PHE A 98 8.50 4.89 -15.88
CA PHE A 98 9.88 4.50 -15.63
C PHE A 98 10.69 5.61 -14.94
N ILE A 99 10.58 6.84 -15.41
CA ILE A 99 11.34 7.99 -14.88
C ILE A 99 10.93 8.26 -13.43
N TRP A 100 9.61 8.30 -13.18
CA TRP A 100 9.09 8.48 -11.83
C TRP A 100 9.56 7.35 -10.89
N ASN A 101 9.48 6.09 -11.33
CA ASN A 101 9.88 4.95 -10.52
C ASN A 101 11.38 4.94 -10.21
N PHE A 102 12.20 5.36 -11.16
CA PHE A 102 13.63 5.50 -10.97
C PHE A 102 13.96 6.50 -9.85
N PHE A 103 13.43 7.72 -9.92
CA PHE A 103 13.66 8.72 -8.89
C PHE A 103 13.01 8.34 -7.55
N ASN A 104 11.82 7.75 -7.56
CA ASN A 104 11.19 7.25 -6.34
C ASN A 104 12.04 6.17 -5.65
N THR A 105 12.67 5.28 -6.43
CA THR A 105 13.56 4.25 -5.89
C THR A 105 14.85 4.85 -5.31
N LEU A 106 15.39 5.89 -5.94
CA LEU A 106 16.57 6.59 -5.44
C LEU A 106 16.31 7.27 -4.09
N THR A 107 15.16 7.92 -3.96
CA THR A 107 14.79 8.67 -2.75
C THR A 107 14.36 7.75 -1.59
N HIS A 108 13.89 6.54 -1.89
CA HIS A 108 13.42 5.57 -0.91
C HIS A 108 14.37 4.36 -0.77
N LYS A 109 15.67 4.59 -0.86
CA LYS A 109 16.67 3.54 -0.60
C LYS A 109 16.47 2.97 0.81
N SER A 110 16.26 1.68 0.89
CA SER A 110 16.47 0.92 2.12
C SER A 110 17.96 0.55 2.15
N ASP A 111 18.68 1.06 3.11
CA ASP A 111 20.10 0.74 3.38
C ASP A 111 20.21 -0.69 3.81
N GLY A 112 19.67 -1.65 3.58
CA GLY A 112 19.82 -3.09 3.85
C GLY A 112 20.19 -3.48 5.28
N THR A 113 20.58 -2.52 6.13
CA THR A 113 20.94 -2.74 7.50
C THR A 113 19.72 -3.17 8.31
N ASN A 114 19.82 -4.33 8.97
CA ASN A 114 18.81 -4.76 9.92
C ASN A 114 19.07 -4.09 11.27
N LEU A 115 18.47 -2.93 11.50
CA LEU A 115 18.58 -2.18 12.75
C LEU A 115 18.03 -2.95 13.97
N TYR A 116 17.37 -4.09 13.76
CA TYR A 116 16.66 -4.87 14.78
C TYR A 116 17.21 -6.28 14.90
N LYS A 117 18.47 -6.49 14.51
CA LYS A 117 19.14 -7.79 14.70
C LYS A 117 19.69 -7.85 16.12
N TYR A 118 18.85 -8.25 17.07
CA TYR A 118 19.20 -8.40 18.48
C TYR A 118 19.76 -9.79 18.81
N PHE A 119 19.46 -10.78 17.97
CA PHE A 119 19.90 -12.17 18.11
C PHE A 119 20.56 -12.64 16.84
N ASP A 120 21.40 -13.66 16.93
CA ASP A 120 21.80 -14.44 15.77
C ASP A 120 20.58 -15.17 15.18
N ASP A 121 20.70 -15.62 13.93
CA ASP A 121 19.57 -16.16 13.21
C ASP A 121 19.06 -17.48 13.82
N ASP A 122 19.94 -18.32 14.36
CA ASP A 122 19.58 -19.60 14.98
C ASP A 122 18.82 -19.39 16.29
N THR A 123 19.30 -18.49 17.15
CA THR A 123 18.61 -18.10 18.38
C THR A 123 17.24 -17.53 18.09
N ALA A 124 17.10 -16.63 17.09
CA ALA A 124 15.84 -16.05 16.69
C ALA A 124 14.85 -17.12 16.17
N ILE A 125 15.31 -18.06 15.35
CA ILE A 125 14.51 -19.18 14.84
C ILE A 125 14.03 -20.06 15.99
N ASN A 126 14.90 -20.40 16.95
CA ASN A 126 14.55 -21.22 18.10
C ASN A 126 13.46 -20.56 18.97
N ILE A 127 13.57 -19.25 19.23
CA ILE A 127 12.56 -18.49 19.98
C ILE A 127 11.20 -18.52 19.24
N ILE A 128 11.20 -18.27 17.92
CA ILE A 128 9.99 -18.30 17.11
C ILE A 128 9.35 -19.70 17.09
N ASN A 129 10.15 -20.74 16.90
CA ASN A 129 9.66 -22.12 16.87
C ASN A 129 9.08 -22.54 18.21
N LYS A 130 9.71 -22.18 19.32
CA LYS A 130 9.16 -22.43 20.66
C LYS A 130 7.79 -21.76 20.85
N THR A 131 7.64 -20.53 20.42
CA THR A 131 6.37 -19.79 20.50
C THR A 131 5.29 -20.43 19.61
N LYS A 132 5.64 -20.83 18.37
CA LYS A 132 4.70 -21.48 17.44
C LYS A 132 4.25 -22.86 17.96
N ASN A 133 5.15 -23.65 18.47
CA ASN A 133 4.82 -25.00 18.96
C ASN A 133 3.90 -24.96 20.18
N GLN A 134 3.95 -23.94 21.02
CA GLN A 134 3.00 -23.74 22.10
C GLN A 134 1.58 -23.48 21.60
N LEU A 135 1.42 -22.87 20.43
CA LEU A 135 0.12 -22.59 19.81
C LEU A 135 -0.51 -23.83 19.13
N LEU A 136 0.33 -24.78 18.68
CA LEU A 136 -0.12 -25.98 17.95
C LEU A 136 -0.67 -27.09 18.88
N THR A 137 -0.48 -26.99 20.19
CA THR A 137 -0.96 -27.98 21.17
C THR A 137 -2.35 -27.68 21.73
N ALA A 138 -2.95 -26.57 21.35
CA ALA A 138 -4.30 -26.23 21.75
C ALA A 138 -5.34 -27.08 20.98
N ASN A 139 -6.24 -27.73 21.69
CA ASN A 139 -7.41 -28.36 21.09
C ASN A 139 -8.22 -27.31 20.34
N THR A 140 -8.47 -27.53 19.05
CA THR A 140 -9.33 -26.67 18.23
C THR A 140 -10.73 -27.22 18.26
N ASP A 141 -11.63 -26.55 18.99
CA ASP A 141 -13.05 -26.84 18.92
C ASP A 141 -13.62 -26.26 17.64
N SER A 142 -14.45 -27.04 16.93
CA SER A 142 -15.17 -26.55 15.76
C SER A 142 -16.31 -25.64 16.21
N ILE A 143 -16.20 -24.34 15.89
CA ILE A 143 -17.20 -23.34 16.28
C ILE A 143 -18.27 -23.18 15.18
N LEU A 144 -17.99 -23.65 13.97
CA LEU A 144 -18.82 -23.43 12.80
C LEU A 144 -19.73 -24.62 12.53
N ASN A 145 -21.01 -24.35 12.25
CA ASN A 145 -22.01 -25.35 11.87
C ASN A 145 -21.95 -25.72 10.37
N THR A 146 -21.08 -25.08 9.61
CA THR A 146 -20.88 -25.32 8.18
C THR A 146 -19.40 -25.29 7.82
N SER A 147 -19.04 -26.11 6.81
CA SER A 147 -17.66 -26.14 6.30
C SER A 147 -17.31 -24.96 5.39
N ARG A 148 -18.31 -24.23 4.88
CA ARG A 148 -18.11 -23.09 3.96
C ARG A 148 -19.00 -21.89 4.34
N PRO A 149 -18.76 -21.25 5.47
CA PRO A 149 -19.52 -20.07 5.87
C PRO A 149 -19.15 -18.86 5.02
N ASN A 150 -20.08 -17.93 4.85
CA ASN A 150 -19.71 -16.58 4.43
C ASN A 150 -18.94 -15.88 5.55
N VAL A 151 -17.85 -15.18 5.20
CA VAL A 151 -16.96 -14.53 6.17
C VAL A 151 -16.98 -13.02 5.97
N ILE A 152 -17.31 -12.28 7.01
CA ILE A 152 -17.20 -10.82 7.06
C ILE A 152 -16.13 -10.48 8.09
N LEU A 153 -15.05 -9.84 7.64
CA LEU A 153 -13.98 -9.36 8.50
C LEU A 153 -14.07 -7.84 8.61
N ILE A 154 -14.38 -7.34 9.80
CA ILE A 154 -14.46 -5.91 10.07
C ILE A 154 -13.20 -5.48 10.81
N LEU A 155 -12.40 -4.60 10.16
CA LEU A 155 -11.24 -3.96 10.76
C LEU A 155 -11.63 -2.56 11.22
N TRP A 156 -11.84 -2.40 12.51
CA TRP A 156 -12.24 -1.12 13.09
C TRP A 156 -11.01 -0.35 13.57
N GLU A 157 -10.69 0.72 12.87
CA GLU A 157 -9.55 1.55 13.20
C GLU A 157 -9.79 2.40 14.44
N SER A 158 -8.75 2.59 15.25
CA SER A 158 -8.75 3.49 16.42
C SER A 158 -9.80 3.16 17.48
N LEU A 159 -10.19 1.88 17.64
CA LEU A 159 -11.04 1.40 18.70
C LEU A 159 -10.19 0.85 19.87
N PRO A 160 -9.88 1.64 20.89
CA PRO A 160 -9.12 1.16 22.04
C PRO A 160 -10.01 0.40 23.02
N ALA A 161 -9.49 -0.64 23.67
CA ALA A 161 -10.24 -1.45 24.65
C ALA A 161 -10.81 -0.60 25.81
N LYS A 162 -10.16 0.52 26.15
CA LYS A 162 -10.61 1.42 27.25
C LYS A 162 -12.00 2.03 27.03
N ILE A 163 -12.55 2.02 25.82
CA ILE A 163 -13.92 2.48 25.54
C ILE A 163 -14.89 1.33 25.30
N VAL A 164 -14.44 0.08 25.42
CA VAL A 164 -15.28 -1.11 25.22
C VAL A 164 -15.64 -1.69 26.59
N GLY A 165 -16.90 -1.47 27.01
CA GLY A 165 -17.36 -1.90 28.33
C GLY A 165 -17.19 -3.39 28.58
N ALA A 166 -17.41 -4.25 27.57
CA ALA A 166 -17.21 -5.71 27.69
C ALA A 166 -15.74 -6.12 27.96
N LEU A 167 -14.78 -5.22 27.72
CA LEU A 167 -13.36 -5.40 28.02
C LEU A 167 -12.89 -4.67 29.28
N GLY A 168 -13.84 -4.20 30.12
CA GLY A 168 -13.54 -3.42 31.33
C GLY A 168 -13.28 -1.94 31.07
N GLY A 169 -13.61 -1.44 29.87
CA GLY A 169 -13.55 -0.02 29.54
C GLY A 169 -14.79 0.75 29.99
N GLU A 170 -14.92 2.00 29.49
CA GLU A 170 -16.05 2.88 29.82
C GLU A 170 -17.40 2.21 29.50
N PRO A 171 -18.33 2.10 30.46
CA PRO A 171 -19.66 1.58 30.22
C PRO A 171 -20.40 2.50 29.23
N ASP A 172 -21.41 2.00 28.58
CA ASP A 172 -22.33 2.75 27.70
C ASP A 172 -21.74 3.44 26.45
N VAL A 173 -20.44 3.43 26.24
CA VAL A 173 -19.83 3.98 25.02
C VAL A 173 -20.03 3.05 23.81
N THR A 174 -19.99 1.75 24.05
CA THR A 174 -20.13 0.73 22.99
C THR A 174 -21.24 -0.30 23.31
N PRO A 175 -22.52 0.13 23.46
CA PRO A 175 -23.59 -0.76 23.91
C PRO A 175 -23.81 -1.96 22.97
N ASN A 176 -23.68 -1.76 21.66
CA ASN A 176 -23.84 -2.85 20.69
C ASN A 176 -22.71 -3.88 20.77
N LEU A 177 -21.46 -3.45 20.97
CA LEU A 177 -20.34 -4.38 21.19
C LEU A 177 -20.52 -5.15 22.50
N ASN A 178 -20.98 -4.49 23.55
CA ASN A 178 -21.31 -5.13 24.84
C ASN A 178 -22.40 -6.18 24.70
N LYS A 179 -23.40 -5.94 23.82
CA LYS A 179 -24.42 -6.92 23.47
C LYS A 179 -23.82 -8.09 22.69
N PHE A 180 -23.10 -7.84 21.60
CA PHE A 180 -22.50 -8.88 20.76
C PHE A 180 -21.50 -9.75 21.52
N SER A 181 -20.79 -9.20 22.51
CA SER A 181 -19.88 -9.99 23.35
C SER A 181 -20.57 -11.09 24.16
N LYS A 182 -21.89 -10.97 24.40
CA LYS A 182 -22.71 -11.98 25.08
C LYS A 182 -23.32 -12.99 24.11
N GLU A 183 -23.38 -12.66 22.81
CA GLU A 183 -24.00 -13.49 21.78
C GLU A 183 -22.94 -14.24 20.94
N GLY A 184 -21.69 -13.87 21.05
CA GLY A 184 -20.59 -14.42 20.29
C GLY A 184 -19.37 -14.78 21.14
N ILE A 185 -18.19 -14.84 20.50
CA ILE A 185 -16.93 -15.14 21.17
C ILE A 185 -16.16 -13.84 21.35
N LEU A 186 -15.84 -13.50 22.58
CA LEU A 186 -15.01 -12.35 22.94
C LEU A 186 -13.59 -12.81 23.29
N SER A 187 -12.59 -12.40 22.49
CA SER A 187 -11.19 -12.59 22.82
C SER A 187 -10.70 -11.43 23.70
N THR A 188 -10.42 -11.70 24.97
CA THR A 188 -10.00 -10.67 25.94
C THR A 188 -8.51 -10.33 25.87
N ASN A 189 -7.69 -11.23 25.30
CA ASN A 189 -6.22 -11.06 25.12
C ASN A 189 -5.83 -10.90 23.66
N PHE A 190 -6.56 -10.11 22.89
CA PHE A 190 -6.28 -9.86 21.48
C PHE A 190 -5.71 -8.45 21.32
N TYR A 191 -4.48 -8.37 20.80
CA TYR A 191 -3.74 -7.10 20.68
C TYR A 191 -3.41 -6.80 19.22
N ALA A 192 -3.47 -5.51 18.87
CA ALA A 192 -3.04 -5.05 17.56
C ALA A 192 -1.51 -5.11 17.43
N ASN A 193 -1.02 -5.73 16.35
CA ASN A 193 0.41 -5.83 16.05
C ASN A 193 0.99 -4.58 15.39
N GLY A 194 0.19 -3.56 15.12
CA GLY A 194 0.65 -2.34 14.44
C GLY A 194 -0.06 -1.10 14.92
N ASP A 195 0.68 -0.01 14.99
CA ASP A 195 0.23 1.31 15.41
C ASP A 195 -0.37 2.15 14.28
N ARG A 196 -0.43 1.59 13.07
CA ARG A 196 -0.92 2.26 11.85
C ARG A 196 -1.62 1.28 10.94
N THR A 197 -2.59 1.76 10.15
CA THR A 197 -3.38 0.99 9.18
C THR A 197 -2.51 0.18 8.23
N TYR A 198 -1.44 0.77 7.67
CA TYR A 198 -0.52 0.09 6.76
C TYR A 198 0.36 -0.99 7.42
N LYS A 199 0.32 -1.11 8.74
CA LYS A 199 0.92 -2.21 9.52
C LYS A 199 -0.13 -3.22 9.95
N GLY A 200 -1.29 -2.74 10.41
CA GLY A 200 -2.38 -3.57 10.90
C GLY A 200 -3.00 -4.45 9.81
N ILE A 201 -3.25 -3.91 8.61
CA ILE A 201 -3.81 -4.69 7.50
C ILE A 201 -2.92 -5.89 7.13
N PRO A 202 -1.60 -5.75 6.88
CA PRO A 202 -0.74 -6.90 6.64
C PRO A 202 -0.62 -7.86 7.83
N ALA A 203 -0.70 -7.36 9.05
CA ALA A 203 -0.68 -8.21 10.23
C ALA A 203 -1.91 -9.14 10.27
N VAL A 204 -3.09 -8.61 9.98
CA VAL A 204 -4.35 -9.37 9.98
C VAL A 204 -4.45 -10.27 8.75
N LEU A 205 -4.19 -9.75 7.54
CA LEU A 205 -4.43 -10.48 6.30
C LEU A 205 -3.28 -11.39 5.87
N SER A 206 -2.07 -11.20 6.41
CA SER A 206 -0.89 -11.99 6.05
C SER A 206 -0.17 -12.63 7.24
N GLY A 207 -0.61 -12.39 8.46
CA GLY A 207 0.14 -12.79 9.65
C GLY A 207 1.53 -12.15 9.71
N TYR A 208 1.72 -11.01 9.01
CA TYR A 208 3.01 -10.35 8.94
C TYR A 208 3.25 -9.48 10.16
N TYR A 209 4.24 -9.86 10.96
CA TYR A 209 4.63 -9.08 12.13
C TYR A 209 5.36 -7.79 11.70
N PRO A 210 4.77 -6.60 11.86
CA PRO A 210 5.31 -5.38 11.30
C PRO A 210 6.52 -4.89 12.11
N PRO A 211 7.69 -4.73 11.49
CA PRO A 211 8.82 -4.09 12.15
C PRO A 211 8.54 -2.61 12.39
N PRO A 212 9.17 -2.00 13.42
CA PRO A 212 8.86 -0.63 13.84
C PRO A 212 8.93 0.43 12.73
N VAL A 213 9.92 0.35 11.84
CA VAL A 213 10.18 1.40 10.83
C VAL A 213 9.75 1.00 9.42
N ARG A 214 9.82 -0.27 9.07
CA ARG A 214 9.59 -0.71 7.68
C ARG A 214 8.09 -0.82 7.38
N ARG A 215 7.70 -0.32 6.19
CA ARG A 215 6.33 -0.36 5.67
C ARG A 215 6.27 -1.35 4.52
N ILE A 216 5.90 -2.60 4.82
CA ILE A 216 5.87 -3.67 3.82
C ILE A 216 4.97 -3.34 2.63
N MET A 217 3.86 -2.65 2.84
CA MET A 217 2.94 -2.24 1.78
C MET A 217 3.56 -1.32 0.73
N ARG A 218 4.67 -0.64 1.05
CA ARG A 218 5.45 0.15 0.09
C ARG A 218 6.45 -0.67 -0.73
N MET A 219 6.48 -1.97 -0.52
CA MET A 219 7.39 -2.90 -1.19
C MET A 219 6.60 -3.97 -1.96
N PRO A 220 5.98 -3.63 -3.12
CA PRO A 220 5.07 -4.54 -3.84
C PRO A 220 5.68 -5.91 -4.13
N ASN A 221 6.97 -5.95 -4.49
CA ASN A 221 7.67 -7.20 -4.76
C ASN A 221 7.79 -8.10 -3.52
N LYS A 222 7.90 -7.50 -2.32
CA LYS A 222 7.94 -8.26 -1.07
C LYS A 222 6.56 -8.68 -0.59
N THR A 223 5.54 -7.84 -0.80
CA THR A 223 4.17 -8.19 -0.43
C THR A 223 3.66 -9.40 -1.20
N ARG A 224 4.11 -9.62 -2.44
CA ARG A 224 3.72 -10.78 -3.25
C ARG A 224 4.10 -12.13 -2.64
N SER A 225 5.20 -12.19 -1.92
CA SER A 225 5.70 -13.42 -1.28
C SER A 225 5.07 -13.68 0.10
N LEU A 226 4.25 -12.76 0.60
CA LEU A 226 3.54 -12.98 1.86
C LEU A 226 2.43 -14.02 1.69
N PRO A 227 2.19 -14.86 2.69
CA PRO A 227 0.94 -15.61 2.77
C PRO A 227 -0.21 -14.60 2.91
N MET A 228 -1.30 -14.80 2.16
CA MET A 228 -2.41 -13.85 2.17
C MET A 228 -3.73 -14.58 2.34
N LEU A 229 -4.46 -14.24 3.39
CA LEU A 229 -5.78 -14.83 3.68
C LEU A 229 -6.76 -14.69 2.50
N PRO A 230 -6.92 -13.52 1.84
CA PRO A 230 -7.81 -13.41 0.69
C PRO A 230 -7.43 -14.37 -0.44
N LYS A 231 -6.14 -14.49 -0.75
CA LYS A 231 -5.67 -15.42 -1.78
C LYS A 231 -6.02 -16.86 -1.43
N LYS A 232 -5.82 -17.26 -0.17
CA LYS A 232 -6.19 -18.60 0.29
C LYS A 232 -7.69 -18.85 0.20
N MET A 233 -8.51 -17.83 0.51
CA MET A 233 -9.97 -17.93 0.36
C MET A 233 -10.37 -18.08 -1.11
N ILE A 234 -9.73 -17.35 -2.03
CA ILE A 234 -9.95 -17.48 -3.47
C ILE A 234 -9.59 -18.90 -3.95
N ASP A 235 -8.45 -19.45 -3.51
CA ASP A 235 -8.04 -20.83 -3.83
C ASP A 235 -9.06 -21.87 -3.33
N LEU A 236 -9.80 -21.57 -2.28
CA LEU A 236 -10.91 -22.36 -1.76
C LEU A 236 -12.26 -22.09 -2.45
N GLY A 237 -12.28 -21.25 -3.49
CA GLY A 237 -13.46 -20.94 -4.29
C GLY A 237 -14.35 -19.82 -3.74
N TYR A 238 -13.88 -19.03 -2.78
CA TYR A 238 -14.61 -17.83 -2.30
C TYR A 238 -14.43 -16.67 -3.27
N LYS A 239 -15.46 -15.84 -3.38
CA LYS A 239 -15.35 -14.49 -3.94
C LYS A 239 -14.95 -13.54 -2.82
N THR A 240 -13.97 -12.68 -3.07
CA THR A 240 -13.46 -11.72 -2.09
C THR A 240 -13.72 -10.30 -2.54
N SER A 241 -14.24 -9.48 -1.63
CA SER A 241 -14.49 -8.04 -1.85
C SER A 241 -13.83 -7.26 -0.71
N PHE A 242 -13.40 -6.04 -0.99
CA PHE A 242 -12.86 -5.14 0.01
C PHE A 242 -13.60 -3.81 -0.03
N TYR A 243 -14.13 -3.42 1.11
CA TYR A 243 -14.87 -2.18 1.30
C TYR A 243 -14.07 -1.23 2.19
N TYR A 244 -13.93 0.02 1.76
CA TYR A 244 -13.22 1.05 2.51
C TYR A 244 -13.82 2.44 2.23
N GLY A 245 -14.17 3.18 3.29
CA GLY A 245 -14.77 4.52 3.14
C GLY A 245 -13.80 5.58 2.63
N GLY A 246 -12.49 5.34 2.63
CA GLY A 246 -11.44 6.26 2.20
C GLY A 246 -10.81 5.91 0.85
N ASP A 247 -9.73 6.64 0.51
CA ASP A 247 -8.96 6.40 -0.73
C ASP A 247 -8.01 5.20 -0.55
N LEU A 248 -8.20 4.15 -1.35
CA LEU A 248 -7.38 2.93 -1.35
C LEU A 248 -5.90 3.18 -1.73
N ASN A 249 -5.57 4.31 -2.34
CA ASN A 249 -4.18 4.65 -2.62
C ASN A 249 -3.41 5.09 -1.37
N PHE A 250 -4.14 5.40 -0.28
CA PHE A 250 -3.51 5.68 1.00
C PHE A 250 -2.68 4.48 1.49
N GLY A 251 -1.43 4.73 1.85
CA GLY A 251 -0.54 3.72 2.39
C GLY A 251 -0.21 2.55 1.45
N ASN A 252 -0.50 2.65 0.16
CA ASN A 252 -0.37 1.60 -0.85
C ASN A 252 -1.32 0.39 -0.63
N MET A 253 -2.48 0.62 0.00
CA MET A 253 -3.46 -0.45 0.23
C MET A 253 -3.92 -1.10 -1.06
N ASN A 254 -4.25 -0.31 -2.10
CA ASN A 254 -4.69 -0.85 -3.39
C ASN A 254 -3.68 -1.86 -3.96
N THR A 255 -2.39 -1.50 -3.97
CA THR A 255 -1.32 -2.41 -4.42
C THR A 255 -1.28 -3.71 -3.61
N TYR A 256 -1.35 -3.60 -2.28
CA TYR A 256 -1.29 -4.75 -1.38
C TYR A 256 -2.50 -5.68 -1.57
N LEU A 257 -3.70 -5.13 -1.63
CA LEU A 257 -4.94 -5.90 -1.75
C LEU A 257 -5.07 -6.57 -3.12
N ARG A 258 -4.60 -5.93 -4.20
CA ARG A 258 -4.52 -6.58 -5.52
C ARG A 258 -3.49 -7.70 -5.55
N ASN A 259 -2.37 -7.55 -4.85
CA ASN A 259 -1.43 -8.65 -4.66
C ASN A 259 -2.05 -9.83 -3.88
N ALA A 260 -3.02 -9.55 -3.02
CA ALA A 260 -3.81 -10.56 -2.33
C ALA A 260 -4.90 -11.21 -3.20
N GLY A 261 -5.05 -10.77 -4.46
CA GLY A 261 -5.99 -11.33 -5.42
C GLY A 261 -7.39 -10.73 -5.36
N ILE A 262 -7.63 -9.72 -4.53
CA ILE A 262 -8.94 -9.05 -4.47
C ILE A 262 -9.16 -8.26 -5.76
N THR A 263 -10.35 -8.39 -6.34
CA THR A 263 -10.76 -7.72 -7.59
C THR A 263 -11.94 -6.80 -7.42
N ASP A 264 -12.76 -7.04 -6.41
CA ASP A 264 -13.99 -6.30 -6.14
C ASP A 264 -13.73 -5.31 -4.98
N PHE A 265 -13.80 -4.02 -5.31
CA PHE A 265 -13.50 -2.93 -4.38
C PHE A 265 -14.63 -1.92 -4.35
N VAL A 266 -14.94 -1.44 -3.16
CA VAL A 266 -15.73 -0.24 -2.93
C VAL A 266 -14.86 0.69 -2.10
N ASP A 267 -14.54 1.87 -2.62
CA ASP A 267 -13.69 2.84 -1.93
C ASP A 267 -14.34 4.23 -1.83
N GLY A 268 -13.62 5.18 -1.25
CA GLY A 268 -14.10 6.54 -1.03
C GLY A 268 -14.56 7.26 -2.29
N ASN A 269 -14.10 6.86 -3.49
CA ASN A 269 -14.49 7.50 -4.75
C ASN A 269 -15.92 7.17 -5.17
N GLU A 270 -16.53 6.14 -4.58
CA GLU A 270 -17.92 5.76 -4.84
C GLU A 270 -18.94 6.48 -3.96
N PHE A 271 -18.48 7.38 -3.07
CA PHE A 271 -19.33 8.14 -2.18
C PHE A 271 -19.34 9.63 -2.56
N ASP A 272 -20.51 10.26 -2.45
CA ASP A 272 -20.64 11.69 -2.67
C ASP A 272 -19.77 12.50 -1.70
N LYS A 273 -19.15 13.57 -2.17
CA LYS A 273 -18.29 14.42 -1.33
C LYS A 273 -19.01 15.05 -0.13
N LYS A 274 -20.33 15.26 -0.22
CA LYS A 274 -21.14 15.73 0.91
C LYS A 274 -21.20 14.74 2.08
N ASP A 275 -20.98 13.44 1.79
CA ASP A 275 -21.01 12.34 2.75
C ASP A 275 -19.61 12.01 3.31
N TRP A 276 -18.62 12.83 2.98
CA TRP A 276 -17.26 12.67 3.45
C TRP A 276 -17.02 13.32 4.81
N ASN A 277 -16.31 12.59 5.69
CA ASN A 277 -15.75 13.13 6.92
C ASN A 277 -14.43 13.84 6.61
N SER A 278 -14.49 15.14 6.32
CA SER A 278 -13.30 15.92 5.94
C SER A 278 -12.59 15.33 4.70
N LYS A 279 -11.27 15.19 4.74
CA LYS A 279 -10.43 14.64 3.66
C LYS A 279 -10.22 13.13 3.69
N TRP A 280 -10.74 12.43 4.70
CA TRP A 280 -10.38 11.03 4.93
C TRP A 280 -11.29 10.04 4.20
N GLY A 281 -12.53 10.42 3.94
CA GLY A 281 -13.47 9.55 3.25
C GLY A 281 -14.90 9.68 3.77
N ALA A 282 -15.76 8.75 3.38
CA ALA A 282 -17.15 8.71 3.78
C ALA A 282 -17.31 8.49 5.28
N TYR A 283 -18.36 9.07 5.87
CA TYR A 283 -18.76 8.77 7.24
C TYR A 283 -19.08 7.29 7.41
N ASP A 284 -18.72 6.70 8.55
CA ASP A 284 -18.90 5.27 8.81
C ASP A 284 -20.36 4.82 8.66
N HIS A 285 -21.34 5.62 9.08
CA HIS A 285 -22.75 5.27 8.92
C HIS A 285 -23.20 5.24 7.45
N VAL A 286 -22.65 6.08 6.58
CA VAL A 286 -22.92 6.06 5.14
C VAL A 286 -22.25 4.85 4.51
N PHE A 287 -20.99 4.62 4.82
CA PHE A 287 -20.23 3.48 4.38
C PHE A 287 -20.89 2.14 4.78
N MET A 288 -21.26 1.97 6.05
CA MET A 288 -21.91 0.76 6.54
C MET A 288 -23.30 0.53 5.92
N LYS A 289 -24.04 1.61 5.63
CA LYS A 289 -25.33 1.55 4.92
C LYS A 289 -25.16 1.01 3.49
N ARG A 290 -24.12 1.46 2.77
CA ARG A 290 -23.78 0.95 1.45
C ARG A 290 -23.38 -0.52 1.54
N PHE A 291 -22.52 -0.90 2.49
CA PHE A 291 -22.10 -2.27 2.70
C PHE A 291 -23.29 -3.20 2.97
N ALA A 292 -24.20 -2.82 3.87
CA ALA A 292 -25.39 -3.61 4.19
C ALA A 292 -26.33 -3.76 2.97
N LYS A 293 -26.50 -2.69 2.17
CA LYS A 293 -27.27 -2.74 0.94
C LYS A 293 -26.66 -3.73 -0.07
N ASP A 294 -25.35 -3.66 -0.28
CA ASP A 294 -24.67 -4.53 -1.23
C ASP A 294 -24.73 -6.01 -0.79
N LEU A 295 -24.63 -6.28 0.52
CA LEU A 295 -24.80 -7.62 1.06
C LEU A 295 -26.22 -8.17 0.83
N SER A 296 -27.24 -7.34 0.97
CA SER A 296 -28.64 -7.79 0.76
C SER A 296 -28.95 -8.08 -0.71
N THR A 297 -28.19 -7.49 -1.65
CA THR A 297 -28.37 -7.67 -3.10
C THR A 297 -27.47 -8.77 -3.69
N LYS A 298 -26.31 -9.01 -3.10
CA LYS A 298 -25.45 -10.14 -3.47
C LYS A 298 -26.07 -11.40 -2.89
N GLN A 299 -26.79 -12.16 -3.72
CA GLN A 299 -27.25 -13.49 -3.31
C GLN A 299 -26.06 -14.29 -2.79
N ALA A 300 -26.22 -14.89 -1.61
CA ALA A 300 -25.26 -15.85 -1.10
C ALA A 300 -25.12 -16.97 -2.15
N THR A 301 -23.97 -17.03 -2.79
CA THR A 301 -23.61 -18.11 -3.73
C THR A 301 -22.86 -19.18 -2.98
#